data_54e30de5aced70bae334bc66cc1f08b9
#
_entry.id   54e30de5aced70bae334bc66cc1f08b9
#
_cell.length_a   1.000
_cell.length_b   1.000
_cell.length_c   1.000
_cell.angle_alpha   90.00
_cell.angle_beta   90.00
_cell.angle_gamma   90.00
#
_symmetry.space_group_name_H-M   'P 1'
#
loop_
_entity.id
_entity.type
_entity.pdbx_description
1 polymer ?
#
loop_
_entity_poly.entity_id
_entity_poly.type
_entity_poly.pdbx_seq_one_letter_code
_entity_poly.pdbx_strand_id
1 'polypeptide(L)'
;MTEEIGGALCLSRKRQKLSTGEWDAVVKKAKEHIPSVEKILDEALCTLSLDRDFIFHCFGEALQRIDEQATEIYLKHERQAMEFIAQEWLEQRREQLQQDWERLSSLLRENGWDAFKQEVMPVFIDFAQLVQRLEKDLGNMRKARGGLTFERAVEKLLSTIAIPCERPRGREAQKLERIDLVSPDVKTALNEPERAIFLTLKRTLRERWKQEVPAAQGRRCWLLTLDPNITETKADEIHEKGLEAFVPEEVAVRVRQKGKIWVRSLDELPKSLREALEG
;
A
#
# COMPACT_ATOMS: atom_id res chain seq x y z
N MET A 1 -70.83 3.94 -5.67
CA MET A 1 -70.38 3.29 -4.43
C MET A 1 -68.98 2.75 -4.70
N THR A 2 -68.02 3.55 -4.36
CA THR A 2 -66.59 3.28 -4.47
C THR A 2 -66.12 2.98 -3.05
N GLU A 3 -65.85 1.72 -2.76
CA GLU A 3 -65.21 1.32 -1.50
C GLU A 3 -63.71 1.53 -1.59
N GLU A 4 -63.21 2.37 -0.72
CA GLU A 4 -61.81 2.58 -0.41
C GLU A 4 -61.21 1.30 0.19
N ILE A 5 -60.25 0.73 -0.48
CA ILE A 5 -59.32 -0.23 0.12
C ILE A 5 -58.04 0.56 0.48
N GLY A 6 -58.18 1.35 1.54
CA GLY A 6 -57.06 2.04 2.18
C GLY A 6 -56.55 1.26 3.37
N GLY A 7 -55.77 0.23 3.12
CA GLY A 7 -55.04 -0.53 4.13
C GLY A 7 -53.55 -0.33 3.97
N ALA A 8 -53.03 0.87 4.17
CA ALA A 8 -51.60 1.10 4.31
C ALA A 8 -51.11 0.43 5.61
N LEU A 9 -50.65 -0.80 5.52
CA LEU A 9 -49.90 -1.46 6.58
C LEU A 9 -48.56 -0.73 6.79
N CYS A 10 -48.63 0.31 7.62
CA CYS A 10 -47.48 1.04 8.13
C CYS A 10 -46.74 0.13 9.12
N LEU A 11 -45.92 -0.79 8.63
CA LEU A 11 -45.04 -1.61 9.44
C LEU A 11 -43.72 -0.87 9.70
N SER A 12 -43.76 0.21 10.47
CA SER A 12 -42.57 0.77 11.09
C SER A 12 -42.20 -0.01 12.34
N ARG A 13 -41.85 -1.30 12.21
CA ARG A 13 -40.99 -1.89 13.23
C ARG A 13 -39.61 -1.21 13.10
N LYS A 14 -39.20 -0.50 14.17
CA LYS A 14 -37.85 0.08 14.29
C LYS A 14 -36.84 -1.03 14.00
N ARG A 15 -36.34 -1.10 12.77
CA ARG A 15 -35.17 -1.92 12.46
C ARG A 15 -34.10 -1.50 13.44
N GLN A 16 -33.58 -2.43 14.21
CA GLN A 16 -32.49 -2.17 15.15
C GLN A 16 -31.25 -1.87 14.28
N LYS A 17 -31.08 -0.60 13.91
CA LYS A 17 -29.84 -0.15 13.27
C LYS A 17 -28.79 -0.14 14.35
N LEU A 18 -27.74 -0.92 14.16
CA LEU A 18 -26.54 -0.77 14.98
C LEU A 18 -26.09 0.68 14.97
N SER A 19 -25.69 1.19 16.12
CA SER A 19 -25.14 2.53 16.23
C SER A 19 -23.85 2.62 15.41
N THR A 20 -23.52 3.81 14.92
CA THR A 20 -22.29 4.05 14.17
C THR A 20 -21.05 3.53 14.92
N GLY A 21 -21.03 3.63 16.26
CA GLY A 21 -19.93 3.17 17.10
C GLY A 21 -19.76 1.65 17.16
N GLU A 22 -20.82 0.87 17.06
CA GLU A 22 -20.74 -0.61 17.03
C GLU A 22 -20.10 -1.09 15.74
N TRP A 23 -20.44 -0.50 14.61
CA TRP A 23 -19.80 -0.80 13.33
C TRP A 23 -18.34 -0.37 13.27
N ASP A 24 -17.98 0.74 13.89
CA ASP A 24 -16.58 1.19 13.97
C ASP A 24 -15.73 0.17 14.73
N ALA A 25 -16.28 -0.47 15.77
CA ALA A 25 -15.62 -1.55 16.49
C ALA A 25 -15.42 -2.81 15.61
N VAL A 26 -16.40 -3.17 14.79
CA VAL A 26 -16.31 -4.31 13.86
C VAL A 26 -15.27 -4.01 12.76
N VAL A 27 -15.29 -2.82 12.17
CA VAL A 27 -14.28 -2.39 11.19
C VAL A 27 -12.87 -2.41 11.79
N LYS A 28 -12.72 -1.97 13.06
CA LYS A 28 -11.43 -2.04 13.75
C LYS A 28 -10.92 -3.47 13.89
N LYS A 29 -11.78 -4.41 14.32
CA LYS A 29 -11.43 -5.84 14.42
C LYS A 29 -11.07 -6.43 13.05
N ALA A 30 -11.83 -6.10 12.00
CA ALA A 30 -11.52 -6.55 10.64
C ALA A 30 -10.09 -6.14 10.20
N LYS A 31 -9.67 -4.92 10.54
CA LYS A 31 -8.32 -4.43 10.24
C LYS A 31 -7.20 -5.17 10.97
N GLU A 32 -7.50 -5.84 12.10
CA GLU A 32 -6.54 -6.67 12.84
C GLU A 32 -6.14 -7.94 12.07
N HIS A 33 -6.94 -8.36 11.06
CA HIS A 33 -6.59 -9.45 10.15
C HIS A 33 -5.45 -9.08 9.19
N ILE A 34 -5.09 -7.79 9.08
CA ILE A 34 -4.04 -7.34 8.18
C ILE A 34 -2.72 -7.21 8.95
N PRO A 35 -1.72 -8.06 8.67
CA PRO A 35 -0.44 -8.06 9.36
C PRO A 35 0.34 -6.74 9.17
N SER A 36 1.38 -6.53 9.98
CA SER A 36 2.32 -5.42 9.80
C SER A 36 3.10 -5.55 8.49
N VAL A 37 3.68 -4.45 8.00
CA VAL A 37 4.53 -4.45 6.79
C VAL A 37 5.70 -5.42 6.95
N GLU A 38 6.32 -5.47 8.13
CA GLU A 38 7.43 -6.37 8.43
C GLU A 38 7.05 -7.84 8.26
N LYS A 39 5.89 -8.25 8.81
CA LYS A 39 5.40 -9.64 8.67
C LYS A 39 5.10 -10.01 7.22
N ILE A 40 4.48 -9.09 6.47
CA ILE A 40 4.19 -9.31 5.04
C ILE A 40 5.48 -9.47 4.25
N LEU A 41 6.49 -8.64 4.51
CA LEU A 41 7.78 -8.73 3.83
C LEU A 41 8.55 -9.99 4.23
N ASP A 42 8.51 -10.41 5.50
CA ASP A 42 9.14 -11.66 5.94
C ASP A 42 8.50 -12.87 5.24
N GLU A 43 7.17 -12.90 5.12
CA GLU A 43 6.44 -13.92 4.37
C GLU A 43 6.79 -13.90 2.88
N ALA A 44 6.86 -12.71 2.26
CA ALA A 44 7.23 -12.56 0.85
C ALA A 44 8.66 -13.05 0.59
N LEU A 45 9.63 -12.67 1.40
CA LEU A 45 11.02 -13.11 1.30
C LEU A 45 11.17 -14.63 1.48
N CYS A 46 10.45 -15.20 2.46
CA CYS A 46 10.42 -16.63 2.69
C CYS A 46 9.87 -17.39 1.48
N THR A 47 8.76 -16.89 0.90
CA THR A 47 8.11 -17.49 -0.27
C THR A 47 9.00 -17.46 -1.51
N LEU A 48 9.68 -16.33 -1.75
CA LEU A 48 10.51 -16.15 -2.94
C LEU A 48 11.87 -16.84 -2.85
N SER A 49 12.36 -17.10 -1.64
CA SER A 49 13.64 -17.79 -1.38
C SER A 49 14.79 -17.26 -2.22
N LEU A 50 14.92 -15.93 -2.35
CA LEU A 50 15.96 -15.29 -3.14
C LEU A 50 17.34 -15.49 -2.51
N ASP A 51 18.30 -15.97 -3.31
CA ASP A 51 19.70 -16.10 -2.86
C ASP A 51 20.46 -14.76 -2.93
N ARG A 52 21.60 -14.70 -2.24
CA ARG A 52 22.40 -13.47 -2.14
C ARG A 52 22.99 -13.04 -3.47
N ASP A 53 23.42 -13.97 -4.29
CA ASP A 53 24.06 -13.68 -5.58
C ASP A 53 23.02 -13.13 -6.55
N PHE A 54 21.81 -13.70 -6.57
CA PHE A 54 20.71 -13.16 -7.34
C PHE A 54 20.35 -11.73 -6.88
N ILE A 55 20.21 -11.50 -5.58
CA ILE A 55 19.91 -10.16 -5.06
C ILE A 55 21.00 -9.16 -5.43
N PHE A 56 22.27 -9.57 -5.40
CA PHE A 56 23.37 -8.65 -5.71
C PHE A 56 23.43 -8.26 -7.19
N HIS A 57 23.19 -9.20 -8.10
CA HIS A 57 23.33 -8.99 -9.55
C HIS A 57 22.02 -8.56 -10.24
N CYS A 58 20.86 -8.86 -9.66
CA CYS A 58 19.52 -8.59 -10.18
C CYS A 58 18.66 -7.86 -9.13
N PHE A 59 19.24 -6.81 -8.52
CA PHE A 59 18.61 -6.13 -7.39
C PHE A 59 17.24 -5.54 -7.76
N GLY A 60 17.11 -4.97 -8.97
CA GLY A 60 15.86 -4.41 -9.48
C GLY A 60 14.77 -5.47 -9.61
N GLU A 61 15.11 -6.63 -10.18
CA GLU A 61 14.19 -7.76 -10.31
C GLU A 61 13.81 -8.34 -8.94
N ALA A 62 14.79 -8.50 -8.03
CA ALA A 62 14.54 -8.96 -6.67
C ALA A 62 13.55 -8.02 -5.93
N LEU A 63 13.77 -6.73 -6.05
CA LEU A 63 12.91 -5.70 -5.45
C LEU A 63 11.49 -5.72 -6.03
N GLN A 64 11.37 -5.86 -7.35
CA GLN A 64 10.06 -5.96 -8.01
C GLN A 64 9.30 -7.22 -7.59
N ARG A 65 9.94 -8.38 -7.57
CA ARG A 65 9.33 -9.65 -7.11
C ARG A 65 8.83 -9.56 -5.67
N ILE A 66 9.60 -8.93 -4.78
CA ILE A 66 9.17 -8.72 -3.38
C ILE A 66 7.98 -7.78 -3.31
N ASP A 67 7.97 -6.68 -4.08
CA ASP A 67 6.87 -5.72 -4.10
C ASP A 67 5.57 -6.37 -4.61
N GLU A 68 5.65 -7.18 -5.65
CA GLU A 68 4.53 -7.94 -6.21
C GLU A 68 4.02 -8.98 -5.19
N GLN A 69 4.90 -9.81 -4.63
CA GLN A 69 4.53 -10.83 -3.65
C GLN A 69 3.93 -10.23 -2.37
N ALA A 70 4.51 -9.14 -1.86
CA ALA A 70 3.97 -8.42 -0.71
C ALA A 70 2.59 -7.83 -1.00
N THR A 71 2.35 -7.38 -2.23
CA THR A 71 1.05 -6.89 -2.67
C THR A 71 0.02 -8.03 -2.71
N GLU A 72 0.37 -9.21 -3.23
CA GLU A 72 -0.53 -10.38 -3.25
C GLU A 72 -0.91 -10.84 -1.84
N ILE A 73 0.08 -10.94 -0.94
CA ILE A 73 -0.14 -11.30 0.47
C ILE A 73 -1.09 -10.28 1.12
N TYR A 74 -0.85 -9.00 0.90
CA TYR A 74 -1.68 -7.93 1.43
C TYR A 74 -3.14 -8.04 0.95
N LEU A 75 -3.36 -8.23 -0.36
CA LEU A 75 -4.70 -8.39 -0.95
C LEU A 75 -5.44 -9.63 -0.41
N LYS A 76 -4.72 -10.72 -0.12
CA LYS A 76 -5.29 -11.89 0.54
C LYS A 76 -5.84 -11.56 1.92
N HIS A 77 -5.09 -10.79 2.72
CA HIS A 77 -5.54 -10.35 4.04
C HIS A 77 -6.67 -9.32 3.98
N GLU A 78 -6.68 -8.43 2.99
CA GLU A 78 -7.83 -7.54 2.75
C GLU A 78 -9.11 -8.33 2.49
N ARG A 79 -9.02 -9.41 1.69
CA ARG A 79 -10.17 -10.29 1.45
C ARG A 79 -10.65 -10.95 2.74
N GLN A 80 -9.75 -11.44 3.58
CA GLN A 80 -10.09 -12.00 4.89
C GLN A 80 -10.78 -10.98 5.80
N ALA A 81 -10.32 -9.72 5.79
CA ALA A 81 -10.98 -8.64 6.53
C ALA A 81 -12.41 -8.37 6.02
N MET A 82 -12.63 -8.43 4.71
CA MET A 82 -13.96 -8.30 4.12
C MET A 82 -14.88 -9.48 4.45
N GLU A 83 -14.34 -10.71 4.40
CA GLU A 83 -15.07 -11.92 4.79
C GLU A 83 -15.48 -11.85 6.27
N PHE A 84 -14.58 -11.42 7.15
CA PHE A 84 -14.90 -11.20 8.56
C PHE A 84 -16.06 -10.22 8.76
N ILE A 85 -16.07 -9.08 8.06
CA ILE A 85 -17.18 -8.12 8.15
C ILE A 85 -18.50 -8.71 7.65
N ALA A 86 -18.47 -9.48 6.57
CA ALA A 86 -19.68 -10.12 6.04
C ALA A 86 -20.24 -11.14 7.05
N GLN A 87 -19.38 -11.93 7.67
CA GLN A 87 -19.76 -12.89 8.69
C GLN A 87 -20.34 -12.22 9.93
N GLU A 88 -19.67 -11.19 10.47
CA GLU A 88 -20.16 -10.43 11.63
C GLU A 88 -21.51 -9.76 11.34
N TRP A 89 -21.66 -9.19 10.13
CA TRP A 89 -22.91 -8.56 9.73
C TRP A 89 -24.06 -9.56 9.65
N LEU A 90 -23.82 -10.76 9.10
CA LEU A 90 -24.82 -11.85 9.05
C LEU A 90 -25.16 -12.36 10.44
N GLU A 91 -24.16 -12.60 11.28
CA GLU A 91 -24.39 -13.15 12.62
C GLU A 91 -25.17 -12.18 13.52
N GLN A 92 -24.86 -10.88 13.48
CA GLN A 92 -25.60 -9.87 14.25
C GLN A 92 -27.04 -9.68 13.78
N ARG A 93 -27.38 -10.12 12.56
CA ARG A 93 -28.72 -10.07 12.00
C ARG A 93 -29.41 -11.43 11.88
N ARG A 94 -28.79 -12.46 12.40
CA ARG A 94 -29.24 -13.84 12.23
C ARG A 94 -30.72 -14.03 12.55
N GLU A 95 -31.15 -13.63 13.76
CA GLU A 95 -32.55 -13.77 14.20
C GLU A 95 -33.51 -12.96 13.32
N GLN A 96 -33.12 -11.74 12.98
CA GLN A 96 -33.92 -10.86 12.10
C GLN A 96 -34.02 -11.44 10.68
N LEU A 97 -32.93 -11.95 10.13
CA LEU A 97 -32.91 -12.58 8.80
C LEU A 97 -33.76 -13.86 8.77
N GLN A 98 -33.76 -14.66 9.86
CA GLN A 98 -34.59 -15.84 9.96
C GLN A 98 -36.09 -15.48 9.98
N GLN A 99 -36.48 -14.48 10.78
CA GLN A 99 -37.86 -13.99 10.80
C GLN A 99 -38.30 -13.36 9.46
N ASP A 100 -37.40 -12.56 8.86
CA ASP A 100 -37.66 -11.91 7.58
C ASP A 100 -37.70 -12.91 6.42
N TRP A 101 -36.99 -14.05 6.50
CA TRP A 101 -36.95 -15.03 5.42
C TRP A 101 -38.33 -15.61 5.08
N GLU A 102 -39.09 -16.02 6.09
CA GLU A 102 -40.45 -16.53 5.88
C GLU A 102 -41.36 -15.46 5.29
N ARG A 103 -41.30 -14.24 5.83
CA ARG A 103 -42.07 -13.10 5.33
C ARG A 103 -41.67 -12.73 3.89
N LEU A 104 -40.39 -12.65 3.59
CA LEU A 104 -39.89 -12.34 2.25
C LEU A 104 -40.22 -13.43 1.23
N SER A 105 -40.18 -14.69 1.65
CA SER A 105 -40.56 -15.82 0.79
C SER A 105 -42.07 -15.81 0.46
N SER A 106 -42.93 -15.44 1.40
CA SER A 106 -44.36 -15.26 1.16
C SER A 106 -44.63 -14.03 0.28
N LEU A 107 -43.95 -12.92 0.55
CA LEU A 107 -44.05 -11.70 -0.25
C LEU A 107 -43.69 -11.95 -1.72
N LEU A 108 -42.61 -12.69 -1.98
CA LEU A 108 -42.19 -13.04 -3.34
C LEU A 108 -43.25 -13.87 -4.06
N ARG A 109 -43.86 -14.84 -3.37
CA ARG A 109 -44.90 -15.72 -3.95
C ARG A 109 -46.22 -15.01 -4.21
N GLU A 110 -46.63 -14.12 -3.32
CA GLU A 110 -47.94 -13.50 -3.34
C GLU A 110 -47.94 -12.18 -4.12
N ASN A 111 -46.89 -11.37 -3.98
CA ASN A 111 -46.82 -10.00 -4.52
C ASN A 111 -45.80 -9.83 -5.62
N GLY A 112 -44.99 -10.88 -5.89
CA GLY A 112 -44.01 -10.90 -6.97
C GLY A 112 -42.69 -10.18 -6.68
N TRP A 113 -41.85 -10.15 -7.72
CA TRP A 113 -40.45 -9.72 -7.62
C TRP A 113 -40.29 -8.24 -7.21
N ASP A 114 -41.13 -7.35 -7.71
CA ASP A 114 -40.98 -5.91 -7.44
C ASP A 114 -41.28 -5.57 -5.98
N ALA A 115 -42.26 -6.19 -5.36
CA ALA A 115 -42.53 -6.03 -3.94
C ALA A 115 -41.39 -6.61 -3.07
N PHE A 116 -40.90 -7.81 -3.42
CA PHE A 116 -39.73 -8.43 -2.77
C PHE A 116 -38.50 -7.51 -2.85
N LYS A 117 -38.18 -7.01 -4.04
CA LYS A 117 -37.05 -6.12 -4.27
C LYS A 117 -37.11 -4.86 -3.40
N GLN A 118 -38.25 -4.23 -3.29
CA GLN A 118 -38.43 -3.03 -2.46
C GLN A 118 -38.14 -3.30 -0.98
N GLU A 119 -38.54 -4.46 -0.47
CA GLU A 119 -38.30 -4.83 0.93
C GLU A 119 -36.85 -5.23 1.22
N VAL A 120 -36.17 -5.85 0.27
CA VAL A 120 -34.78 -6.34 0.43
C VAL A 120 -33.75 -5.24 0.19
N MET A 121 -34.04 -4.29 -0.71
CA MET A 121 -33.10 -3.24 -1.08
C MET A 121 -32.48 -2.47 0.09
N PRO A 122 -33.24 -2.05 1.13
CA PRO A 122 -32.66 -1.36 2.29
C PRO A 122 -31.63 -2.19 3.06
N VAL A 123 -31.77 -3.52 3.06
CA VAL A 123 -30.82 -4.44 3.71
C VAL A 123 -29.49 -4.46 2.97
N PHE A 124 -29.55 -4.52 1.64
CA PHE A 124 -28.36 -4.44 0.79
C PHE A 124 -27.67 -3.08 0.88
N ILE A 125 -28.44 -1.99 0.91
CA ILE A 125 -27.87 -0.64 1.06
C ILE A 125 -27.15 -0.50 2.41
N ASP A 126 -27.69 -1.03 3.49
CA ASP A 126 -27.07 -1.00 4.82
C ASP A 126 -25.75 -1.78 4.84
N PHE A 127 -25.71 -2.97 4.23
CA PHE A 127 -24.47 -3.75 4.06
C PHE A 127 -23.46 -3.02 3.17
N ALA A 128 -23.90 -2.46 2.06
CA ALA A 128 -23.04 -1.71 1.14
C ALA A 128 -22.37 -0.50 1.82
N GLN A 129 -23.09 0.20 2.69
CA GLN A 129 -22.55 1.32 3.48
C GLN A 129 -21.45 0.86 4.44
N LEU A 130 -21.60 -0.30 5.05
CA LEU A 130 -20.57 -0.89 5.91
C LEU A 130 -19.32 -1.27 5.12
N VAL A 131 -19.50 -1.94 3.98
CA VAL A 131 -18.39 -2.29 3.07
C VAL A 131 -17.66 -1.04 2.58
N GLN A 132 -18.40 0.03 2.23
CA GLN A 132 -17.82 1.30 1.81
C GLN A 132 -16.94 1.96 2.90
N ARG A 133 -17.34 1.87 4.17
CA ARG A 133 -16.51 2.36 5.30
C ARG A 133 -15.21 1.58 5.41
N LEU A 134 -15.29 0.26 5.38
CA LEU A 134 -14.09 -0.60 5.41
C LEU A 134 -13.18 -0.28 4.23
N GLU A 135 -13.72 -0.21 3.00
CA GLU A 135 -12.93 0.07 1.80
C GLU A 135 -12.21 1.42 1.85
N LYS A 136 -12.86 2.45 2.41
CA LYS A 136 -12.20 3.74 2.65
C LYS A 136 -10.99 3.61 3.59
N ASP A 137 -11.12 2.85 4.66
CA ASP A 137 -10.04 2.61 5.62
C ASP A 137 -8.91 1.78 5.00
N LEU A 138 -9.26 0.69 4.29
CA LEU A 138 -8.30 -0.14 3.55
C LEU A 138 -7.56 0.65 2.48
N GLY A 139 -8.26 1.53 1.74
CA GLY A 139 -7.65 2.42 0.75
C GLY A 139 -6.62 3.37 1.35
N ASN A 140 -6.88 3.91 2.55
CA ASN A 140 -5.92 4.73 3.28
C ASN A 140 -4.71 3.89 3.76
N MET A 141 -4.95 2.69 4.25
CA MET A 141 -3.90 1.75 4.66
C MET A 141 -3.02 1.35 3.46
N ARG A 142 -3.60 1.04 2.29
CA ARG A 142 -2.85 0.73 1.06
C ARG A 142 -1.90 1.86 0.67
N LYS A 143 -2.36 3.11 0.72
CA LYS A 143 -1.53 4.29 0.39
C LYS A 143 -0.35 4.43 1.35
N ALA A 144 -0.60 4.33 2.65
CA ALA A 144 0.44 4.45 3.68
C ALA A 144 1.45 3.29 3.60
N ARG A 145 0.95 2.06 3.40
CA ARG A 145 1.78 0.85 3.37
C ARG A 145 2.63 0.75 2.10
N GLY A 146 2.12 1.16 0.93
CA GLY A 146 2.84 1.01 -0.34
C GLY A 146 4.21 1.70 -0.34
N GLY A 147 4.31 2.92 0.21
CA GLY A 147 5.59 3.60 0.41
C GLY A 147 6.49 2.87 1.41
N LEU A 148 5.95 2.56 2.60
CA LEU A 148 6.71 1.90 3.66
C LEU A 148 7.18 0.49 3.25
N THR A 149 6.36 -0.28 2.53
CA THR A 149 6.74 -1.61 2.02
C THR A 149 7.94 -1.51 1.10
N PHE A 150 7.94 -0.58 0.16
CA PHE A 150 9.05 -0.34 -0.76
C PHE A 150 10.35 0.02 0.00
N GLU A 151 10.27 0.98 0.92
CA GLU A 151 11.40 1.39 1.74
C GLU A 151 12.00 0.23 2.56
N ARG A 152 11.14 -0.57 3.20
CA ARG A 152 11.57 -1.73 3.99
C ARG A 152 12.10 -2.87 3.13
N ALA A 153 11.57 -3.07 1.93
CA ALA A 153 12.09 -4.06 0.99
C ALA A 153 13.53 -3.73 0.58
N VAL A 154 13.80 -2.46 0.23
CA VAL A 154 15.18 -2.01 -0.08
C VAL A 154 16.10 -2.24 1.11
N GLU A 155 15.72 -1.81 2.33
CA GLU A 155 16.50 -1.99 3.55
C GLU A 155 16.83 -3.48 3.80
N LYS A 156 15.84 -4.38 3.69
CA LYS A 156 16.02 -5.82 3.88
C LYS A 156 16.93 -6.46 2.82
N LEU A 157 16.74 -6.11 1.55
CA LEU A 157 17.59 -6.63 0.46
C LEU A 157 19.04 -6.21 0.63
N LEU A 158 19.31 -4.93 0.91
CA LEU A 158 20.67 -4.44 1.16
C LEU A 158 21.31 -5.14 2.37
N SER A 159 20.56 -5.32 3.45
CA SER A 159 21.01 -6.08 4.62
C SER A 159 21.32 -7.53 4.29
N THR A 160 20.52 -8.21 3.45
CA THR A 160 20.74 -9.60 3.04
C THR A 160 22.07 -9.79 2.30
N ILE A 161 22.47 -8.81 1.50
CA ILE A 161 23.74 -8.83 0.75
C ILE A 161 24.89 -8.12 1.50
N ALA A 162 24.71 -7.85 2.80
CA ALA A 162 25.68 -7.23 3.70
C ALA A 162 26.18 -5.85 3.24
N ILE A 163 25.32 -5.05 2.62
CA ILE A 163 25.56 -3.62 2.36
C ILE A 163 25.00 -2.84 3.54
N PRO A 164 25.84 -2.09 4.30
CA PRO A 164 25.41 -1.36 5.46
C PRO A 164 24.51 -0.20 5.05
N CYS A 165 23.34 -0.11 5.66
CA CYS A 165 22.43 1.01 5.53
C CYS A 165 21.58 1.14 6.79
N GLU A 166 21.18 2.37 7.10
CA GLU A 166 20.41 2.67 8.30
C GLU A 166 19.30 3.67 7.98
N ARG A 167 18.16 3.50 8.65
CA ARG A 167 17.03 4.44 8.58
C ARG A 167 17.14 5.49 9.68
N PRO A 168 17.11 6.80 9.34
CA PRO A 168 17.06 7.85 10.35
C PRO A 168 15.77 7.76 11.20
N ARG A 169 15.90 7.94 12.53
CA ARG A 169 14.78 7.86 13.48
C ARG A 169 14.73 9.06 14.41
N GLY A 170 13.55 9.38 14.91
CA GLY A 170 13.37 10.40 15.92
C GLY A 170 14.00 11.76 15.55
N ARG A 171 14.92 12.28 16.36
CA ARG A 171 15.61 13.56 16.12
C ARG A 171 16.55 13.53 14.90
N GLU A 172 17.08 12.38 14.57
CA GLU A 172 17.95 12.19 13.40
C GLU A 172 17.15 12.34 12.10
N ALA A 173 15.94 11.78 12.06
CA ALA A 173 15.03 11.96 10.94
C ALA A 173 14.64 13.42 10.72
N GLN A 174 14.58 14.24 11.76
CA GLN A 174 14.34 15.67 11.64
C GLN A 174 15.53 16.42 11.00
N LYS A 175 16.78 15.99 11.32
CA LYS A 175 17.99 16.57 10.73
C LYS A 175 18.24 16.10 9.30
N LEU A 176 17.81 14.88 8.99
CA LEU A 176 17.93 14.25 7.66
C LEU A 176 16.57 14.24 6.96
N GLU A 177 15.89 15.38 6.97
CA GLU A 177 14.52 15.53 6.44
C GLU A 177 14.41 14.95 5.02
N ARG A 178 13.39 14.10 4.83
CA ARG A 178 13.06 13.44 3.56
C ARG A 178 14.10 12.45 3.03
N ILE A 179 15.06 12.05 3.84
CA ILE A 179 15.97 10.95 3.54
C ILE A 179 15.41 9.68 4.17
N ASP A 180 15.22 8.65 3.37
CA ASP A 180 14.57 7.40 3.79
C ASP A 180 15.58 6.39 4.35
N LEU A 181 16.78 6.31 3.73
CA LEU A 181 17.92 5.48 4.19
C LEU A 181 19.23 6.25 4.00
N VAL A 182 20.23 5.90 4.78
CA VAL A 182 21.62 6.36 4.62
C VAL A 182 22.57 5.16 4.62
N SER A 183 23.65 5.27 3.89
CA SER A 183 24.73 4.26 3.86
C SER A 183 26.07 4.96 4.14
N PRO A 184 26.95 4.47 5.03
CA PRO A 184 26.77 3.20 5.77
C PRO A 184 25.83 3.31 6.96
N ASP A 185 25.75 4.45 7.68
CA ASP A 185 24.96 4.64 8.88
C ASP A 185 24.61 6.12 9.12
N VAL A 186 23.67 6.38 10.03
CA VAL A 186 23.17 7.71 10.35
C VAL A 186 24.23 8.58 11.02
N LYS A 187 25.13 7.99 11.81
CA LYS A 187 26.21 8.74 12.49
C LYS A 187 27.19 9.32 11.46
N THR A 188 27.60 8.52 10.49
CA THR A 188 28.43 8.98 9.37
C THR A 188 27.71 10.04 8.55
N ALA A 189 26.45 9.84 8.21
CA ALA A 189 25.67 10.82 7.45
C ALA A 189 25.53 12.19 8.14
N LEU A 190 25.53 12.23 9.47
CA LEU A 190 25.43 13.47 10.25
C LEU A 190 26.78 14.17 10.49
N ASN A 191 27.87 13.43 10.63
CA ASN A 191 29.17 13.96 11.03
C ASN A 191 30.15 14.11 9.85
N GLU A 192 30.07 13.24 8.85
CA GLU A 192 30.93 13.14 7.69
C GLU A 192 30.09 12.93 6.41
N PRO A 193 29.20 13.91 6.06
CA PRO A 193 28.21 13.72 5.00
C PRO A 193 28.82 13.42 3.61
N GLU A 194 30.06 13.80 3.39
CA GLU A 194 30.82 13.51 2.17
C GLU A 194 31.16 12.02 2.00
N ARG A 195 31.17 11.27 3.11
CA ARG A 195 31.40 9.82 3.15
C ARG A 195 30.11 8.99 3.14
N ALA A 196 28.96 9.66 3.17
CA ALA A 196 27.68 8.99 3.20
C ALA A 196 26.96 9.09 1.85
N ILE A 197 26.11 8.10 1.59
CA ILE A 197 25.15 8.11 0.50
C ILE A 197 23.75 8.28 1.08
N PHE A 198 23.02 9.26 0.58
CA PHE A 198 21.67 9.58 1.02
C PHE A 198 20.67 9.00 0.02
N LEU A 199 19.82 8.07 0.48
CA LEU A 199 18.85 7.40 -0.36
C LEU A 199 17.45 7.96 -0.10
N THR A 200 16.79 8.41 -1.14
CA THR A 200 15.36 8.75 -1.12
C THR A 200 14.60 7.72 -1.95
N LEU A 201 13.54 7.18 -1.38
CA LEU A 201 12.86 5.99 -1.88
C LEU A 201 11.42 6.34 -2.26
N LYS A 202 11.08 6.24 -3.54
CA LYS A 202 9.74 6.50 -4.05
C LYS A 202 9.31 5.37 -4.98
N ARG A 203 8.38 4.53 -4.54
CA ARG A 203 7.86 3.44 -5.37
C ARG A 203 7.42 3.94 -6.75
N THR A 204 6.73 5.09 -6.78
CA THR A 204 6.31 5.78 -8.02
C THR A 204 6.48 7.29 -7.88
N LEU A 205 6.86 7.95 -8.96
CA LEU A 205 7.00 9.41 -9.02
C LEU A 205 5.71 10.05 -9.54
N ARG A 206 4.81 10.42 -8.62
CA ARG A 206 3.57 11.13 -8.91
C ARG A 206 3.83 12.62 -9.18
N GLU A 207 2.82 13.38 -9.58
CA GLU A 207 2.94 14.80 -9.94
C GLU A 207 3.65 15.68 -8.89
N ARG A 208 3.49 15.36 -7.60
CA ARG A 208 4.11 16.13 -6.50
C ARG A 208 5.47 15.61 -6.03
N TRP A 209 6.08 14.67 -6.75
CA TRP A 209 7.35 14.07 -6.33
C TRP A 209 8.45 15.12 -6.07
N LYS A 210 8.50 16.22 -6.85
CA LYS A 210 9.47 17.30 -6.67
C LYS A 210 9.41 17.99 -5.30
N GLN A 211 8.25 17.99 -4.66
CA GLN A 211 8.06 18.57 -3.33
C GLN A 211 8.44 17.58 -2.22
N GLU A 212 8.38 16.28 -2.52
CA GLU A 212 8.63 15.20 -1.56
C GLU A 212 10.09 14.76 -1.55
N VAL A 213 10.81 14.95 -2.65
CA VAL A 213 12.22 14.55 -2.80
C VAL A 213 13.13 15.76 -2.59
N PRO A 214 14.10 15.68 -1.66
CA PRO A 214 15.01 16.78 -1.38
C PRO A 214 15.96 17.04 -2.57
N ALA A 215 16.47 18.27 -2.69
CA ALA A 215 17.63 18.52 -3.51
C ALA A 215 18.91 18.02 -2.82
N ALA A 216 19.90 17.61 -3.59
CA ALA A 216 21.14 17.02 -3.05
C ALA A 216 21.95 18.00 -2.19
N GLN A 217 21.92 19.30 -2.51
CA GLN A 217 22.65 20.35 -1.77
C GLN A 217 24.14 20.01 -1.55
N GLY A 218 24.80 19.47 -2.59
CA GLY A 218 26.20 19.06 -2.52
C GLY A 218 26.47 17.70 -1.87
N ARG A 219 25.43 16.98 -1.46
CA ARG A 219 25.53 15.61 -0.93
C ARG A 219 25.39 14.58 -2.05
N ARG A 220 25.90 13.36 -1.84
CA ARG A 220 25.66 12.23 -2.76
C ARG A 220 24.27 11.67 -2.49
N CYS A 221 23.25 12.16 -3.20
CA CYS A 221 21.84 11.77 -3.01
C CYS A 221 21.35 10.93 -4.20
N TRP A 222 20.83 9.76 -3.92
CA TRP A 222 20.30 8.82 -4.91
C TRP A 222 18.80 8.63 -4.72
N LEU A 223 18.07 8.69 -5.83
CA LEU A 223 16.63 8.42 -5.89
C LEU A 223 16.42 7.00 -6.41
N LEU A 224 15.78 6.15 -5.63
CA LEU A 224 15.40 4.80 -6.04
C LEU A 224 13.89 4.73 -6.32
N THR A 225 13.51 4.14 -7.46
CA THR A 225 12.09 4.00 -7.82
C THR A 225 11.84 2.78 -8.70
N LEU A 226 10.63 2.19 -8.57
CA LEU A 226 10.09 1.19 -9.51
C LEU A 226 9.18 1.82 -10.57
N ASP A 227 9.13 3.16 -10.69
CA ASP A 227 8.24 3.82 -11.66
C ASP A 227 8.70 3.53 -13.10
N PRO A 228 7.89 2.81 -13.91
CA PRO A 228 8.22 2.54 -15.31
C PRO A 228 8.09 3.80 -16.19
N ASN A 229 7.45 4.86 -15.69
CA ASN A 229 7.08 6.04 -16.44
C ASN A 229 8.08 7.21 -16.24
N ILE A 230 9.37 6.92 -16.20
CA ILE A 230 10.42 7.94 -16.20
C ILE A 230 10.62 8.43 -17.63
N THR A 231 10.21 9.66 -17.89
CA THR A 231 10.43 10.35 -19.18
C THR A 231 11.78 11.06 -19.17
N GLU A 232 12.23 11.52 -20.36
CA GLU A 232 13.43 12.36 -20.49
C GLU A 232 13.33 13.62 -19.62
N THR A 233 12.18 14.29 -19.65
CA THR A 233 11.91 15.47 -18.82
C THR A 233 12.02 15.17 -17.33
N LYS A 234 11.44 14.05 -16.86
CA LYS A 234 11.61 13.64 -15.45
C LYS A 234 13.07 13.35 -15.10
N ALA A 235 13.82 12.73 -16.01
CA ALA A 235 15.24 12.49 -15.83
C ALA A 235 16.02 13.80 -15.68
N ASP A 236 15.76 14.81 -16.52
CA ASP A 236 16.37 16.13 -16.41
C ASP A 236 16.01 16.82 -15.09
N GLU A 237 14.76 16.79 -14.70
CA GLU A 237 14.28 17.34 -13.42
C GLU A 237 14.94 16.68 -12.18
N ILE A 238 15.26 15.37 -12.26
CA ILE A 238 16.01 14.66 -11.22
C ILE A 238 17.44 15.18 -11.16
N HIS A 239 18.08 15.34 -12.31
CA HIS A 239 19.43 15.86 -12.41
C HIS A 239 19.56 17.32 -11.95
N GLU A 240 18.60 18.16 -12.27
CA GLU A 240 18.53 19.56 -11.81
C GLU A 240 18.48 19.66 -10.27
N LYS A 241 17.96 18.64 -9.58
CA LYS A 241 18.02 18.53 -8.12
C LYS A 241 19.38 18.01 -7.60
N GLY A 242 20.32 17.71 -8.47
CA GLY A 242 21.64 17.12 -8.15
C GLY A 242 21.56 15.64 -7.77
N LEU A 243 20.51 14.93 -8.20
CA LEU A 243 20.29 13.52 -7.88
C LEU A 243 20.75 12.62 -9.02
N GLU A 244 21.25 11.42 -8.66
CA GLU A 244 21.26 10.27 -9.55
C GLU A 244 20.00 9.42 -9.29
N ALA A 245 19.46 8.80 -10.33
CA ALA A 245 18.29 7.93 -10.20
C ALA A 245 18.66 6.46 -10.48
N PHE A 246 18.14 5.56 -9.64
CA PHE A 246 18.18 4.12 -9.86
C PHE A 246 16.75 3.64 -10.16
N VAL A 247 16.57 3.10 -11.36
CA VAL A 247 15.27 2.75 -11.94
C VAL A 247 15.31 1.32 -12.50
N PRO A 248 14.18 0.69 -12.85
CA PRO A 248 14.18 -0.61 -13.52
C PRO A 248 15.08 -0.61 -14.76
N GLU A 249 15.74 -1.74 -15.05
CA GLU A 249 16.74 -1.87 -16.12
C GLU A 249 16.25 -1.37 -17.47
N GLU A 250 15.07 -1.78 -17.89
CA GLU A 250 14.44 -1.35 -19.16
C GLU A 250 14.21 0.16 -19.25
N VAL A 251 13.92 0.80 -18.11
CA VAL A 251 13.79 2.26 -18.02
C VAL A 251 15.15 2.92 -18.12
N ALA A 252 16.18 2.40 -17.42
CA ALA A 252 17.53 2.89 -17.46
C ALA A 252 18.11 2.84 -18.89
N VAL A 253 17.97 1.71 -19.57
CA VAL A 253 18.41 1.52 -20.96
C VAL A 253 17.74 2.54 -21.87
N ARG A 254 16.41 2.66 -21.83
CA ARG A 254 15.63 3.59 -22.65
C ARG A 254 16.06 5.06 -22.48
N VAL A 255 16.27 5.48 -21.24
CA VAL A 255 16.58 6.88 -20.91
C VAL A 255 18.04 7.22 -21.17
N ARG A 256 18.98 6.27 -20.94
CA ARG A 256 20.41 6.42 -21.25
C ARG A 256 20.67 6.55 -22.74
N GLN A 257 19.92 5.86 -23.60
CA GLN A 257 20.01 6.02 -25.07
C GLN A 257 19.75 7.46 -25.53
N LYS A 258 19.12 8.27 -24.67
CA LYS A 258 18.88 9.71 -24.86
C LYS A 258 19.92 10.61 -24.17
N GLY A 259 21.04 10.04 -23.75
CA GLY A 259 22.14 10.77 -23.11
C GLY A 259 21.99 11.06 -21.63
N LYS A 260 20.96 10.51 -20.94
CA LYS A 260 20.71 10.74 -19.50
C LYS A 260 21.50 9.76 -18.65
N ILE A 261 22.82 9.90 -18.58
CA ILE A 261 23.75 8.94 -17.94
C ILE A 261 23.60 8.88 -16.41
N TRP A 262 22.99 9.87 -15.78
CA TRP A 262 22.67 9.92 -14.34
C TRP A 262 21.48 9.07 -13.94
N VAL A 263 20.79 8.44 -14.91
CA VAL A 263 19.77 7.45 -14.67
C VAL A 263 20.39 6.06 -14.83
N ARG A 264 20.44 5.32 -13.75
CA ARG A 264 21.15 4.03 -13.64
C ARG A 264 20.16 2.90 -13.40
N SER A 265 20.56 1.67 -13.70
CA SER A 265 19.77 0.50 -13.34
C SER A 265 19.78 0.25 -11.84
N LEU A 266 18.65 -0.21 -11.28
CA LEU A 266 18.60 -0.73 -9.91
C LEU A 266 19.58 -1.91 -9.70
N ASP A 267 19.90 -2.67 -10.75
CA ASP A 267 20.87 -3.75 -10.68
C ASP A 267 22.31 -3.25 -10.46
N GLU A 268 22.60 -2.01 -10.80
CA GLU A 268 23.89 -1.37 -10.52
C GLU A 268 24.00 -0.86 -9.05
N LEU A 269 22.88 -0.75 -8.31
CA LEU A 269 22.87 -0.15 -6.99
C LEU A 269 23.81 -0.84 -5.98
N PRO A 270 23.80 -2.20 -5.83
CA PRO A 270 24.68 -2.85 -4.86
C PRO A 270 26.15 -2.59 -5.11
N LYS A 271 26.59 -2.70 -6.36
CA LYS A 271 27.95 -2.41 -6.76
C LYS A 271 28.33 -0.96 -6.51
N SER A 272 27.45 -0.02 -6.89
CA SER A 272 27.66 1.43 -6.70
C SER A 272 27.80 1.82 -5.24
N LEU A 273 26.99 1.22 -4.35
CA LEU A 273 27.10 1.44 -2.91
C LEU A 273 28.43 0.95 -2.36
N ARG A 274 28.90 -0.26 -2.75
CA ARG A 274 30.21 -0.77 -2.32
C ARG A 274 31.35 0.13 -2.77
N GLU A 275 31.40 0.48 -4.05
CA GLU A 275 32.43 1.37 -4.60
C GLU A 275 32.45 2.75 -3.90
N ALA A 276 31.28 3.29 -3.59
CA ALA A 276 31.15 4.56 -2.92
C ALA A 276 31.56 4.56 -1.44
N LEU A 277 31.56 3.37 -0.78
CA LEU A 277 31.98 3.20 0.60
C LEU A 277 33.48 2.86 0.74
N GLU A 278 34.09 2.33 -0.31
CA GLU A 278 35.53 1.97 -0.35
C GLU A 278 36.43 3.14 -0.76
N GLY A 279 35.89 4.15 -1.44
CA GLY A 279 36.60 5.34 -1.92
C GLY A 279 36.40 6.55 -1.02
#